data_55d950089e1242218c6fee8bc575a03b
#
_entry.id   55d950089e1242218c6fee8bc575a03b
#
_cell.length_a   1.000
_cell.length_b   1.000
_cell.length_c   1.000
_cell.angle_alpha   90.00
_cell.angle_beta   90.00
_cell.angle_gamma   90.00
#
_symmetry.space_group_name_H-M   'P 1'
#
loop_
_entity.id
_entity.type
_entity.pdbx_description
1 polymer ?
#
loop_
_entity_poly.entity_id
_entity_poly.type
_entity_poly.pdbx_seq_one_letter_code
_entity_poly.pdbx_strand_id
1 'polypeptide(L)'
;FLVLVVWMIFFRDSRSSLYVDKNQLTIASVVKGKFQEFIPVDGVVFPRNTIFIDAVQGGIVEKVFVEDGAILKKGDPILKLANANMELSYMDQETRMYDAINNLANTRINLEQLKYTRQKEILQLQYEIDRIKTDFQRKKQFFNDKLISLKEFEDAKRDFDYSLKQLEITLRLRKLDSISGVAQGSQINSSMDRMHNNLSLLRQNMDNMTIKSPAEGKLSSFIVEIGETKSSG
;
A
#
# COMPACT_ATOMS: atom_id res chain seq x y z
N PHE A 1 -55.33 -80.51 72.06
CA PHE A 1 -54.90 -79.11 72.03
C PHE A 1 -53.51 -78.98 71.39
N LEU A 2 -52.54 -79.79 71.74
CA LEU A 2 -51.13 -79.75 71.24
C LEU A 2 -51.10 -79.97 69.72
N VAL A 3 -51.89 -80.84 69.12
CA VAL A 3 -51.92 -81.13 67.69
C VAL A 3 -52.40 -79.90 66.88
N LEU A 4 -53.31 -79.13 67.39
CA LEU A 4 -53.85 -77.94 66.76
C LEU A 4 -52.80 -76.82 66.72
N VAL A 5 -52.02 -76.70 67.75
CA VAL A 5 -50.93 -75.70 67.81
C VAL A 5 -49.77 -76.02 66.81
N VAL A 6 -49.41 -77.31 66.72
CA VAL A 6 -48.37 -77.77 65.76
C VAL A 6 -48.85 -77.59 64.32
N TRP A 7 -50.15 -77.82 64.05
CA TRP A 7 -50.74 -77.64 62.73
C TRP A 7 -50.80 -76.13 62.33
N MET A 8 -51.06 -75.21 63.27
CA MET A 8 -51.08 -73.79 63.04
C MET A 8 -49.70 -73.21 62.78
N ILE A 9 -48.64 -73.79 63.36
CA ILE A 9 -47.26 -73.43 63.14
C ILE A 9 -46.79 -73.91 61.80
N PHE A 10 -47.19 -75.09 61.36
CA PHE A 10 -46.74 -75.73 60.14
C PHE A 10 -47.46 -75.19 58.88
N PHE A 11 -48.69 -74.70 59.03
CA PHE A 11 -49.46 -74.11 57.92
C PHE A 11 -49.42 -72.58 57.86
N ARG A 12 -48.60 -71.94 58.62
CA ARG A 12 -48.43 -70.49 58.54
C ARG A 12 -47.59 -70.15 57.33
N ASP A 13 -48.30 -69.90 56.21
CA ASP A 13 -47.67 -69.48 54.94
C ASP A 13 -47.06 -68.04 55.06
N SER A 14 -45.80 -67.98 55.34
CA SER A 14 -45.01 -66.73 55.45
C SER A 14 -44.54 -66.23 54.07
N ARG A 15 -45.51 -66.08 53.15
CA ARG A 15 -45.16 -65.44 51.87
C ARG A 15 -45.11 -63.93 52.10
N SER A 16 -43.90 -63.40 52.14
CA SER A 16 -43.65 -61.97 52.08
C SER A 16 -44.00 -61.50 50.66
N SER A 17 -45.13 -60.84 50.48
CA SER A 17 -45.45 -60.20 49.22
C SER A 17 -44.88 -58.77 49.23
N LEU A 18 -43.94 -58.52 48.38
CA LEU A 18 -43.45 -57.18 48.15
C LEU A 18 -44.36 -56.43 47.19
N TYR A 19 -45.14 -55.49 47.71
CA TYR A 19 -45.94 -54.60 46.88
C TYR A 19 -45.03 -53.56 46.23
N VAL A 20 -44.82 -53.70 44.93
CA VAL A 20 -44.07 -52.73 44.16
C VAL A 20 -45.09 -51.97 43.30
N ASP A 21 -45.08 -50.67 43.43
CA ASP A 21 -45.93 -49.78 42.65
C ASP A 21 -45.42 -49.75 41.19
N LYS A 22 -46.33 -50.11 40.24
CA LYS A 22 -46.01 -50.13 38.80
C LYS A 22 -45.45 -48.82 38.29
N ASN A 23 -45.78 -47.70 38.91
CA ASN A 23 -45.28 -46.36 38.51
C ASN A 23 -43.81 -46.09 38.90
N GLN A 24 -43.25 -46.96 39.76
CA GLN A 24 -41.85 -46.90 40.20
C GLN A 24 -40.95 -47.91 39.49
N LEU A 25 -41.50 -48.70 38.57
CA LEU A 25 -40.81 -49.74 37.82
C LEU A 25 -40.57 -49.26 36.38
N THR A 26 -39.31 -49.17 35.95
CA THR A 26 -39.00 -49.04 34.57
C THR A 26 -38.82 -50.41 33.95
N ILE A 27 -39.80 -50.82 33.12
CA ILE A 27 -39.77 -52.13 32.42
C ILE A 27 -39.09 -51.84 31.04
N ALA A 28 -37.98 -52.42 30.79
CA ALA A 28 -37.29 -52.34 29.51
C ALA A 28 -36.98 -53.75 28.98
N SER A 29 -37.12 -53.95 27.67
CA SER A 29 -36.68 -55.14 27.00
C SER A 29 -35.21 -55.22 26.84
N VAL A 30 -34.58 -56.33 27.11
CA VAL A 30 -33.13 -56.51 26.90
C VAL A 30 -32.86 -56.62 25.40
N VAL A 31 -32.08 -55.67 24.89
CA VAL A 31 -31.62 -55.64 23.49
C VAL A 31 -30.13 -55.87 23.46
N LYS A 32 -29.67 -56.78 22.59
CA LYS A 32 -28.23 -57.01 22.38
C LYS A 32 -27.64 -55.83 21.59
N GLY A 33 -26.79 -55.03 22.21
CA GLY A 33 -26.13 -53.88 21.62
C GLY A 33 -24.70 -53.75 22.08
N LYS A 34 -23.95 -52.80 21.49
CA LYS A 34 -22.63 -52.41 21.99
C LYS A 34 -22.80 -51.70 23.32
N PHE A 35 -22.10 -52.15 24.33
CA PHE A 35 -22.04 -51.41 25.60
C PHE A 35 -21.18 -50.18 25.39
N GLN A 36 -21.68 -49.00 25.71
CA GLN A 36 -20.96 -47.72 25.66
C GLN A 36 -21.03 -47.12 27.07
N GLU A 37 -19.87 -46.95 27.64
CA GLU A 37 -19.70 -46.25 28.91
C GLU A 37 -19.27 -44.82 28.60
N PHE A 38 -19.97 -43.83 29.09
CA PHE A 38 -19.66 -42.41 28.95
C PHE A 38 -19.22 -41.88 30.31
N ILE A 39 -18.03 -41.33 30.32
CA ILE A 39 -17.51 -40.60 31.47
C ILE A 39 -17.76 -39.11 31.16
N PRO A 40 -18.69 -38.42 31.82
CA PRO A 40 -18.88 -37.00 31.66
C PRO A 40 -17.63 -36.28 32.21
N VAL A 41 -17.01 -35.42 31.36
CA VAL A 41 -15.86 -34.62 31.76
C VAL A 41 -16.20 -33.16 31.43
N ASP A 42 -16.11 -32.31 32.42
CA ASP A 42 -16.21 -30.85 32.21
C ASP A 42 -14.92 -30.31 31.60
N GLY A 43 -15.06 -29.49 30.57
CA GLY A 43 -13.95 -28.85 29.92
C GLY A 43 -14.22 -27.36 29.64
N VAL A 44 -13.21 -26.54 29.69
CA VAL A 44 -13.27 -25.13 29.33
C VAL A 44 -12.61 -24.94 27.95
N VAL A 45 -13.36 -24.33 27.01
CA VAL A 45 -12.84 -24.05 25.67
C VAL A 45 -12.12 -22.71 25.67
N PHE A 46 -10.86 -22.74 25.30
CA PHE A 46 -10.07 -21.53 25.10
C PHE A 46 -9.81 -21.29 23.62
N PRO A 47 -9.73 -20.04 23.17
CA PRO A 47 -9.34 -19.74 21.81
C PRO A 47 -7.89 -20.20 21.55
N ARG A 48 -7.61 -20.76 20.39
CA ARG A 48 -6.26 -21.19 20.01
C ARG A 48 -5.30 -20.02 19.91
N ASN A 49 -5.76 -18.90 19.35
CA ASN A 49 -4.99 -17.67 19.19
C ASN A 49 -5.88 -16.50 19.62
N THR A 50 -5.28 -15.57 20.38
CA THR A 50 -5.90 -14.29 20.72
C THR A 50 -5.01 -13.19 20.14
N ILE A 51 -5.60 -12.27 19.39
CA ILE A 51 -4.92 -11.12 18.79
C ILE A 51 -5.49 -9.87 19.46
N PHE A 52 -4.64 -9.09 20.08
CA PHE A 52 -4.98 -7.77 20.59
C PHE A 52 -4.85 -6.75 19.45
N ILE A 53 -5.82 -5.86 19.36
CA ILE A 53 -5.87 -4.83 18.32
C ILE A 53 -5.81 -3.48 19.01
N ASP A 54 -4.67 -2.82 18.91
CA ASP A 54 -4.45 -1.49 19.45
C ASP A 54 -4.56 -0.43 18.36
N ALA A 55 -4.91 0.78 18.75
CA ALA A 55 -4.92 1.92 17.86
C ALA A 55 -3.49 2.39 17.58
N VAL A 56 -3.01 2.25 16.35
CA VAL A 56 -1.69 2.76 15.93
C VAL A 56 -1.63 4.28 16.09
N GLN A 57 -2.75 4.95 15.85
CA GLN A 57 -2.90 6.40 15.96
C GLN A 57 -4.00 6.72 16.97
N GLY A 58 -3.74 7.67 17.88
CA GLY A 58 -4.74 8.13 18.84
C GLY A 58 -5.79 9.04 18.17
N GLY A 59 -7.02 8.98 18.68
CA GLY A 59 -8.12 9.80 18.18
C GLY A 59 -9.41 9.58 18.97
N ILE A 60 -10.45 10.27 18.54
CA ILE A 60 -11.81 10.13 19.08
C ILE A 60 -12.55 9.12 18.19
N VAL A 61 -13.30 8.21 18.80
CA VAL A 61 -14.13 7.24 18.07
C VAL A 61 -15.25 7.98 17.34
N GLU A 62 -15.12 8.06 16.02
CA GLU A 62 -16.12 8.69 15.14
C GLU A 62 -17.26 7.72 14.82
N LYS A 63 -16.92 6.47 14.52
CA LYS A 63 -17.88 5.47 14.10
C LYS A 63 -17.45 4.07 14.52
N VAL A 64 -18.42 3.29 14.93
CA VAL A 64 -18.28 1.86 15.22
C VAL A 64 -19.05 1.09 14.13
N PHE A 65 -18.42 0.08 13.53
CA PHE A 65 -18.98 -0.70 12.42
C PHE A 65 -19.50 -2.06 12.85
N VAL A 66 -19.06 -2.56 14.01
CA VAL A 66 -19.35 -3.92 14.49
C VAL A 66 -19.70 -3.90 15.96
N GLU A 67 -20.44 -4.92 16.38
CA GLU A 67 -20.81 -5.13 17.77
C GLU A 67 -19.93 -6.21 18.42
N ASP A 68 -19.93 -6.25 19.76
CA ASP A 68 -19.25 -7.31 20.50
C ASP A 68 -19.79 -8.68 20.11
N GLY A 69 -18.91 -9.65 19.96
CA GLY A 69 -19.25 -11.00 19.51
C GLY A 69 -19.37 -11.20 18.00
N ALA A 70 -19.19 -10.14 17.17
CA ALA A 70 -19.25 -10.24 15.72
C ALA A 70 -18.17 -11.16 15.15
N ILE A 71 -18.50 -11.88 14.08
CA ILE A 71 -17.54 -12.68 13.31
C ILE A 71 -16.98 -11.80 12.19
N LEU A 72 -15.68 -11.63 12.18
CA LEU A 72 -14.96 -10.76 11.27
C LEU A 72 -14.06 -11.55 10.32
N LYS A 73 -13.93 -11.07 9.09
CA LYS A 73 -12.91 -11.50 8.15
C LYS A 73 -11.70 -10.57 8.22
N LYS A 74 -10.56 -11.04 7.73
CA LYS A 74 -9.38 -10.19 7.60
C LYS A 74 -9.68 -8.97 6.73
N GLY A 75 -9.43 -7.76 7.28
CA GLY A 75 -9.66 -6.49 6.60
C GLY A 75 -11.01 -5.84 6.89
N ASP A 76 -11.94 -6.52 7.56
CA ASP A 76 -13.23 -5.92 7.94
C ASP A 76 -13.02 -4.74 8.89
N PRO A 77 -13.67 -3.58 8.65
CA PRO A 77 -13.55 -2.41 9.51
C PRO A 77 -14.26 -2.66 10.83
N ILE A 78 -13.58 -2.34 11.94
CA ILE A 78 -14.11 -2.47 13.30
C ILE A 78 -14.62 -1.10 13.79
N LEU A 79 -13.76 -0.10 13.76
CA LEU A 79 -14.11 1.27 14.15
C LEU A 79 -13.29 2.28 13.36
N LYS A 80 -13.76 3.53 13.29
CA LYS A 80 -13.06 4.66 12.71
C LYS A 80 -12.76 5.69 13.79
N LEU A 81 -11.51 6.11 13.85
CA LEU A 81 -11.05 7.21 14.69
C LEU A 81 -11.01 8.51 13.89
N ALA A 82 -11.25 9.64 14.54
CA ALA A 82 -11.08 10.98 14.02
C ALA A 82 -10.03 11.71 14.85
N ASN A 83 -9.14 12.41 14.15
CA ASN A 83 -8.16 13.31 14.79
C ASN A 83 -7.92 14.51 13.88
N ALA A 84 -8.61 15.62 14.18
CA ALA A 84 -8.59 16.82 13.35
C ALA A 84 -7.18 17.40 13.15
N ASN A 85 -6.31 17.36 14.17
CA ASN A 85 -4.93 17.86 14.05
C ASN A 85 -4.11 17.00 13.09
N MET A 86 -4.31 15.69 13.14
CA MET A 86 -3.64 14.74 12.25
C MET A 86 -4.13 14.89 10.81
N GLU A 87 -5.44 15.06 10.62
CA GLU A 87 -6.04 15.27 9.32
C GLU A 87 -5.54 16.56 8.65
N LEU A 88 -5.49 17.67 9.41
CA LEU A 88 -4.92 18.94 8.94
C LEU A 88 -3.43 18.80 8.58
N SER A 89 -2.64 18.11 9.43
CA SER A 89 -1.23 17.85 9.16
C SER A 89 -1.03 16.99 7.90
N TYR A 90 -1.90 16.00 7.70
CA TYR A 90 -1.91 15.17 6.51
C TYR A 90 -2.19 15.98 5.25
N MET A 91 -3.26 16.81 5.25
CA MET A 91 -3.63 17.67 4.12
C MET A 91 -2.51 18.64 3.74
N ASP A 92 -1.86 19.23 4.73
CA ASP A 92 -0.74 20.15 4.53
C ASP A 92 0.49 19.42 3.95
N GLN A 93 0.82 18.23 4.45
CA GLN A 93 1.92 17.41 3.89
C GLN A 93 1.59 16.92 2.48
N GLU A 94 0.37 16.48 2.22
CA GLU A 94 -0.08 16.05 0.90
C GLU A 94 0.03 17.21 -0.11
N THR A 95 -0.43 18.40 0.25
CA THR A 95 -0.33 19.61 -0.59
C THR A 95 1.13 19.92 -0.92
N ARG A 96 2.01 19.95 0.08
CA ARG A 96 3.45 20.20 -0.14
C ARG A 96 4.08 19.16 -1.07
N MET A 97 3.68 17.91 -0.97
CA MET A 97 4.20 16.87 -1.87
C MET A 97 3.72 17.03 -3.29
N TYR A 98 2.45 17.38 -3.51
CA TYR A 98 1.95 17.69 -4.86
C TYR A 98 2.64 18.91 -5.46
N ASP A 99 2.89 19.96 -4.68
CA ASP A 99 3.64 21.12 -5.14
C ASP A 99 5.07 20.75 -5.54
N ALA A 100 5.72 19.91 -4.76
CA ALA A 100 7.06 19.40 -5.08
C ALA A 100 7.07 18.57 -6.38
N ILE A 101 6.08 17.68 -6.57
CA ILE A 101 5.90 16.88 -7.79
C ILE A 101 5.68 17.79 -9.00
N ASN A 102 4.83 18.80 -8.89
CA ASN A 102 4.56 19.76 -9.95
C ASN A 102 5.83 20.56 -10.32
N ASN A 103 6.60 20.98 -9.34
CA ASN A 103 7.88 21.68 -9.57
C ASN A 103 8.89 20.79 -10.29
N LEU A 104 8.99 19.50 -9.92
CA LEU A 104 9.84 18.53 -10.60
C LEU A 104 9.37 18.28 -12.04
N ALA A 105 8.06 18.17 -12.26
CA ALA A 105 7.48 18.02 -13.59
C ALA A 105 7.77 19.23 -14.48
N ASN A 106 7.63 20.46 -13.96
CA ASN A 106 7.98 21.69 -14.67
C ASN A 106 9.48 21.74 -15.00
N THR A 107 10.33 21.34 -14.06
CA THR A 107 11.78 21.25 -14.31
C THR A 107 12.10 20.28 -15.44
N ARG A 108 11.41 19.12 -15.49
CA ARG A 108 11.56 18.14 -16.58
C ARG A 108 11.14 18.72 -17.93
N ILE A 109 10.01 19.44 -17.97
CA ILE A 109 9.55 20.12 -19.19
C ILE A 109 10.57 21.15 -19.67
N ASN A 110 11.15 21.94 -18.75
CA ASN A 110 12.17 22.92 -19.08
C ASN A 110 13.46 22.28 -19.66
N LEU A 111 13.87 21.12 -19.13
CA LEU A 111 15.00 20.35 -19.69
C LEU A 111 14.72 19.87 -21.13
N GLU A 112 13.52 19.38 -21.39
CA GLU A 112 13.14 18.98 -22.74
C GLU A 112 13.07 20.20 -23.71
N GLN A 113 12.54 21.32 -23.26
CA GLN A 113 12.51 22.56 -24.06
C GLN A 113 13.93 23.05 -24.40
N LEU A 114 14.86 23.02 -23.41
CA LEU A 114 16.24 23.38 -23.64
C LEU A 114 16.88 22.49 -24.71
N LYS A 115 16.64 21.19 -24.67
CA LYS A 115 17.11 20.23 -25.68
C LYS A 115 16.63 20.58 -27.09
N TYR A 116 15.34 20.85 -27.26
CA TYR A 116 14.79 21.25 -28.56
C TYR A 116 15.30 22.61 -29.04
N THR A 117 15.45 23.56 -28.13
CA THR A 117 16.03 24.88 -28.45
C THR A 117 17.46 24.74 -28.97
N ARG A 118 18.26 23.90 -28.27
CA ARG A 118 19.68 23.65 -28.71
C ARG A 118 19.73 22.93 -30.06
N GLN A 119 18.81 22.00 -30.31
CA GLN A 119 18.72 21.31 -31.59
C GLN A 119 18.35 22.27 -32.73
N LYS A 120 17.41 23.19 -32.51
CA LYS A 120 17.05 24.24 -33.46
C LYS A 120 18.24 25.15 -33.78
N GLU A 121 18.99 25.58 -32.76
CA GLU A 121 20.19 26.40 -32.89
C GLU A 121 21.27 25.73 -33.79
N ILE A 122 21.52 24.43 -33.56
CA ILE A 122 22.44 23.66 -34.38
C ILE A 122 21.97 23.57 -35.84
N LEU A 123 20.70 23.33 -36.09
CA LEU A 123 20.16 23.29 -37.46
C LEU A 123 20.30 24.63 -38.16
N GLN A 124 20.07 25.75 -37.46
CA GLN A 124 20.29 27.10 -38.02
C GLN A 124 21.76 27.37 -38.35
N LEU A 125 22.65 26.97 -37.44
CA LEU A 125 24.11 27.10 -37.66
C LEU A 125 24.58 26.26 -38.85
N GLN A 126 24.09 25.01 -38.98
CA GLN A 126 24.44 24.16 -40.11
C GLN A 126 24.00 24.77 -41.44
N TYR A 127 22.79 25.30 -41.51
CA TYR A 127 22.28 25.97 -42.70
C TYR A 127 23.15 27.20 -43.05
N GLU A 128 23.50 28.01 -42.07
CA GLU A 128 24.39 29.19 -42.28
C GLU A 128 25.77 28.78 -42.75
N ILE A 129 26.33 27.71 -42.17
CA ILE A 129 27.65 27.19 -42.60
C ILE A 129 27.59 26.67 -44.04
N ASP A 130 26.55 26.00 -44.46
CA ASP A 130 26.41 25.52 -45.83
C ASP A 130 26.36 26.71 -46.82
N ARG A 131 25.72 27.79 -46.45
CA ARG A 131 25.70 29.04 -47.23
C ARG A 131 27.10 29.67 -47.34
N ILE A 132 27.79 29.84 -46.22
CA ILE A 132 29.13 30.42 -46.14
C ILE A 132 30.16 29.53 -46.87
N LYS A 133 30.02 28.21 -46.71
CA LYS A 133 30.87 27.24 -47.42
C LYS A 133 30.77 27.38 -48.94
N THR A 134 29.53 27.50 -49.44
CA THR A 134 29.28 27.67 -50.87
C THR A 134 29.89 28.98 -51.38
N ASP A 135 29.77 30.07 -50.62
CA ASP A 135 30.39 31.35 -50.99
C ASP A 135 31.92 31.27 -50.95
N PHE A 136 32.49 30.67 -49.91
CA PHE A 136 33.94 30.46 -49.79
C PHE A 136 34.47 29.61 -50.96
N GLN A 137 33.77 28.51 -51.35
CA GLN A 137 34.20 27.67 -52.46
C GLN A 137 34.18 28.43 -53.78
N ARG A 138 33.16 29.26 -54.02
CA ARG A 138 33.09 30.14 -55.22
C ARG A 138 34.19 31.17 -55.24
N LYS A 139 34.45 31.89 -54.12
CA LYS A 139 35.53 32.85 -54.02
C LYS A 139 36.90 32.19 -54.14
N LYS A 140 37.09 30.97 -53.62
CA LYS A 140 38.32 30.20 -53.82
C LYS A 140 38.60 29.93 -55.29
N GLN A 141 37.57 29.59 -56.08
CA GLN A 141 37.68 29.40 -57.53
C GLN A 141 38.02 30.73 -58.24
N PHE A 142 37.31 31.83 -57.91
CA PHE A 142 37.59 33.13 -58.48
C PHE A 142 39.01 33.64 -58.16
N PHE A 143 39.49 33.34 -56.95
CA PHE A 143 40.90 33.68 -56.62
C PHE A 143 41.94 32.90 -57.46
N ASN A 144 41.70 31.58 -57.65
CA ASN A 144 42.54 30.76 -58.50
C ASN A 144 42.54 31.26 -59.93
N ASP A 145 41.36 31.74 -60.37
CA ASP A 145 41.19 32.32 -61.73
C ASP A 145 41.69 33.82 -61.82
N LYS A 146 42.26 34.34 -60.70
CA LYS A 146 42.75 35.72 -60.54
C LYS A 146 41.66 36.80 -60.75
N LEU A 147 40.44 36.48 -60.44
CA LEU A 147 39.26 37.36 -60.59
C LEU A 147 38.93 38.17 -59.33
N ILE A 148 39.49 37.85 -58.16
CA ILE A 148 39.35 38.59 -56.93
C ILE A 148 40.70 38.84 -56.22
N SER A 149 40.67 39.76 -55.27
CA SER A 149 41.86 40.09 -54.47
C SER A 149 42.16 39.03 -53.39
N LEU A 150 43.45 38.97 -52.97
CA LEU A 150 43.86 38.12 -51.86
C LEU A 150 43.02 38.41 -50.57
N LYS A 151 42.78 39.70 -50.33
CA LYS A 151 42.03 40.16 -49.17
C LYS A 151 40.58 39.55 -49.17
N GLU A 152 39.89 39.62 -50.29
CA GLU A 152 38.52 39.08 -50.39
C GLU A 152 38.45 37.54 -50.20
N PHE A 153 39.50 36.84 -50.66
CA PHE A 153 39.64 35.41 -50.42
C PHE A 153 39.91 35.09 -48.94
N GLU A 154 40.83 35.84 -48.30
CA GLU A 154 41.17 35.63 -46.88
C GLU A 154 40.05 36.02 -45.97
N ASP A 155 39.26 37.04 -46.30
CA ASP A 155 38.03 37.38 -45.54
C ASP A 155 37.01 36.24 -45.58
N ALA A 156 36.72 35.72 -46.77
CA ALA A 156 35.81 34.60 -46.91
C ALA A 156 36.29 33.30 -46.20
N LYS A 157 37.62 33.09 -46.22
CA LYS A 157 38.22 31.97 -45.48
C LYS A 157 38.06 32.14 -43.97
N ARG A 158 38.30 33.33 -43.44
CA ARG A 158 38.13 33.62 -41.99
C ARG A 158 36.68 33.43 -41.54
N ASP A 159 35.73 33.90 -42.34
CA ASP A 159 34.29 33.74 -42.05
C ASP A 159 33.89 32.25 -41.99
N PHE A 160 34.37 31.46 -42.94
CA PHE A 160 34.12 30.03 -42.99
C PHE A 160 34.81 29.32 -41.79
N ASP A 161 36.09 29.59 -41.52
CA ASP A 161 36.80 28.99 -40.39
C ASP A 161 36.20 29.38 -39.04
N TYR A 162 35.72 30.62 -38.89
CA TYR A 162 35.00 31.07 -37.69
C TYR A 162 33.70 30.31 -37.51
N SER A 163 32.89 30.17 -38.57
CA SER A 163 31.62 29.46 -38.52
C SER A 163 31.80 27.99 -38.17
N LEU A 164 32.84 27.31 -38.68
CA LEU A 164 33.18 25.94 -38.30
C LEU A 164 33.54 25.81 -36.80
N LYS A 165 34.34 26.76 -36.28
CA LYS A 165 34.68 26.79 -34.84
C LYS A 165 33.43 27.00 -33.98
N GLN A 166 32.52 27.86 -34.39
CA GLN A 166 31.26 28.10 -33.70
C GLN A 166 30.39 26.83 -33.65
N LEU A 167 30.30 26.09 -34.75
CA LEU A 167 29.60 24.80 -34.77
C LEU A 167 30.27 23.80 -33.83
N GLU A 168 31.57 23.69 -33.87
CA GLU A 168 32.33 22.78 -32.99
C GLU A 168 32.05 23.05 -31.52
N ILE A 169 32.10 24.32 -31.08
CA ILE A 169 31.75 24.72 -29.71
C ILE A 169 30.32 24.39 -29.38
N THR A 170 29.38 24.68 -30.26
CA THR A 170 27.94 24.40 -30.06
C THR A 170 27.68 22.90 -29.93
N LEU A 171 28.35 22.07 -30.74
CA LEU A 171 28.26 20.59 -30.62
C LEU A 171 28.84 20.05 -29.31
N ARG A 172 29.95 20.65 -28.83
CA ARG A 172 30.53 20.31 -27.51
C ARG A 172 29.56 20.67 -26.38
N LEU A 173 28.97 21.88 -26.44
CA LEU A 173 27.95 22.31 -25.47
C LEU A 173 26.74 21.37 -25.48
N ARG A 174 26.23 20.98 -26.67
CA ARG A 174 25.13 19.99 -26.78
C ARG A 174 25.50 18.68 -26.10
N LYS A 175 26.75 18.20 -26.25
CA LYS A 175 27.20 16.97 -25.61
C LYS A 175 27.16 17.08 -24.08
N LEU A 176 27.65 18.23 -23.54
CA LEU A 176 27.59 18.51 -22.10
C LEU A 176 26.16 18.63 -21.60
N ASP A 177 25.30 19.37 -22.31
CA ASP A 177 23.89 19.51 -22.00
C ASP A 177 23.18 18.14 -21.98
N SER A 178 23.53 17.25 -22.93
CA SER A 178 22.96 15.89 -22.99
C SER A 178 23.39 15.06 -21.78
N ILE A 179 24.64 15.08 -21.38
CA ILE A 179 25.15 14.34 -20.21
C ILE A 179 24.50 14.88 -18.93
N SER A 180 24.49 16.19 -18.75
CA SER A 180 23.84 16.85 -17.60
C SER A 180 22.35 16.60 -17.57
N GLY A 181 21.69 16.67 -18.74
CA GLY A 181 20.25 16.43 -18.85
C GLY A 181 19.86 15.00 -18.49
N VAL A 182 20.65 13.99 -18.87
CA VAL A 182 20.42 12.58 -18.44
C VAL A 182 20.58 12.45 -16.94
N ALA A 183 21.63 13.02 -16.36
CA ALA A 183 21.85 12.97 -14.90
C ALA A 183 20.73 13.68 -14.14
N GLN A 184 20.34 14.88 -14.57
CA GLN A 184 19.23 15.64 -13.98
C GLN A 184 17.89 14.92 -14.14
N GLY A 185 17.61 14.34 -15.33
CA GLY A 185 16.42 13.56 -15.58
C GLY A 185 16.33 12.34 -14.66
N SER A 186 17.42 11.61 -14.46
CA SER A 186 17.50 10.50 -13.51
C SER A 186 17.23 10.96 -12.08
N GLN A 187 17.82 12.08 -11.67
CA GLN A 187 17.61 12.67 -10.34
C GLN A 187 16.14 13.09 -10.13
N ILE A 188 15.53 13.71 -11.15
CA ILE A 188 14.11 14.09 -11.10
C ILE A 188 13.23 12.85 -10.95
N ASN A 189 13.44 11.80 -11.77
CA ASN A 189 12.68 10.58 -11.69
C ASN A 189 12.79 9.94 -10.30
N SER A 190 14.01 9.80 -9.78
CA SER A 190 14.23 9.26 -8.43
C SER A 190 13.56 10.09 -7.33
N SER A 191 13.50 11.42 -7.52
CA SER A 191 12.84 12.30 -6.55
C SER A 191 11.31 12.18 -6.66
N MET A 192 10.75 12.07 -7.87
CA MET A 192 9.32 11.82 -8.08
C MET A 192 8.90 10.48 -7.48
N ASP A 193 9.68 9.41 -7.68
CA ASP A 193 9.39 8.09 -7.10
C ASP A 193 9.38 8.15 -5.56
N ARG A 194 10.33 8.86 -4.95
CA ARG A 194 10.33 9.07 -3.49
C ARG A 194 9.09 9.83 -3.03
N MET A 195 8.67 10.88 -3.76
CA MET A 195 7.47 11.64 -3.41
C MET A 195 6.21 10.79 -3.52
N HIS A 196 6.07 9.97 -4.57
CA HIS A 196 4.97 9.02 -4.72
C HIS A 196 4.92 7.99 -3.60
N ASN A 197 6.08 7.43 -3.22
CA ASN A 197 6.17 6.49 -2.11
C ASN A 197 5.79 7.17 -0.79
N ASN A 198 6.23 8.39 -0.55
CA ASN A 198 5.86 9.14 0.65
C ASN A 198 4.35 9.45 0.68
N LEU A 199 3.74 9.81 -0.47
CA LEU A 199 2.29 9.97 -0.57
C LEU A 199 1.53 8.68 -0.26
N SER A 200 2.03 7.53 -0.73
CA SER A 200 1.41 6.23 -0.41
C SER A 200 1.46 5.92 1.08
N LEU A 201 2.60 6.19 1.73
CA LEU A 201 2.75 6.03 3.19
C LEU A 201 1.84 6.98 3.98
N LEU A 202 1.72 8.23 3.52
CA LEU A 202 0.79 9.18 4.13
C LEU A 202 -0.65 8.67 4.07
N ARG A 203 -1.09 8.17 2.91
CA ARG A 203 -2.43 7.60 2.74
C ARG A 203 -2.64 6.37 3.61
N GLN A 204 -1.64 5.50 3.67
CA GLN A 204 -1.69 4.33 4.55
C GLN A 204 -1.84 4.73 6.03
N ASN A 205 -1.14 5.79 6.48
CA ASN A 205 -1.28 6.30 7.83
C ASN A 205 -2.69 6.84 8.11
N MET A 206 -3.31 7.50 7.13
CA MET A 206 -4.73 7.92 7.24
C MET A 206 -5.68 6.72 7.23
N ASP A 207 -5.42 5.71 6.40
CA ASP A 207 -6.21 4.48 6.38
C ASP A 207 -6.13 3.71 7.71
N ASN A 208 -5.05 3.84 8.45
CA ASN A 208 -4.87 3.26 9.79
C ASN A 208 -5.75 3.93 10.87
N MET A 209 -6.36 5.09 10.58
CA MET A 209 -7.43 5.65 11.41
C MET A 209 -8.69 4.78 11.40
N THR A 210 -8.86 3.93 10.39
CA THR A 210 -9.87 2.87 10.38
C THR A 210 -9.23 1.58 10.87
N ILE A 211 -9.55 1.19 12.09
CA ILE A 211 -9.05 -0.06 12.68
C ILE A 211 -9.78 -1.22 12.01
N LYS A 212 -8.99 -2.14 11.44
CA LYS A 212 -9.49 -3.31 10.69
C LYS A 212 -9.02 -4.61 11.33
N SER A 213 -9.78 -5.67 11.15
CA SER A 213 -9.41 -6.99 11.64
C SER A 213 -8.16 -7.53 10.92
N PRO A 214 -7.09 -7.92 11.65
CA PRO A 214 -5.87 -8.48 11.05
C PRO A 214 -6.04 -9.93 10.58
N ALA A 215 -7.06 -10.65 11.10
CA ALA A 215 -7.31 -12.05 10.81
C ALA A 215 -8.81 -12.36 10.83
N GLU A 216 -9.18 -13.54 10.36
CA GLU A 216 -10.53 -14.07 10.53
C GLU A 216 -10.71 -14.56 11.97
N GLY A 217 -11.83 -14.18 12.60
CA GLY A 217 -12.12 -14.59 13.99
C GLY A 217 -13.35 -13.92 14.56
N LYS A 218 -13.63 -14.25 15.83
CA LYS A 218 -14.70 -13.65 16.61
C LYS A 218 -14.14 -12.55 17.51
N LEU A 219 -14.76 -11.38 17.47
CA LEU A 219 -14.49 -10.29 18.39
C LEU A 219 -14.99 -10.68 19.80
N SER A 220 -14.11 -10.84 20.76
CA SER A 220 -14.44 -11.42 22.08
C SER A 220 -14.55 -10.41 23.22
N SER A 221 -14.03 -9.21 23.03
CA SER A 221 -14.12 -8.12 24.00
C SER A 221 -13.99 -6.80 23.28
N PHE A 222 -15.11 -6.13 23.08
CA PHE A 222 -15.17 -4.86 22.39
C PHE A 222 -16.01 -3.87 23.21
N ILE A 223 -15.31 -3.09 24.03
CA ILE A 223 -15.94 -2.08 24.89
C ILE A 223 -15.46 -0.70 24.37
N VAL A 224 -16.19 -0.14 23.44
CA VAL A 224 -15.87 1.14 22.82
C VAL A 224 -17.16 1.91 22.53
N GLU A 225 -17.21 3.17 22.98
CA GLU A 225 -18.34 4.07 22.72
C GLU A 225 -17.94 5.18 21.74
N ILE A 226 -18.94 5.65 20.95
CA ILE A 226 -18.74 6.79 20.04
C ILE A 226 -18.48 8.04 20.90
N GLY A 227 -17.44 8.81 20.53
CA GLY A 227 -16.98 9.98 21.28
C GLY A 227 -15.89 9.68 22.32
N GLU A 228 -15.57 8.40 22.58
CA GLU A 228 -14.48 8.00 23.47
C GLU A 228 -13.12 8.33 22.84
N THR A 229 -12.17 8.80 23.64
CA THR A 229 -10.79 9.05 23.19
C THR A 229 -9.94 7.80 23.40
N LYS A 230 -9.31 7.32 22.32
CA LYS A 230 -8.31 6.26 22.37
C LYS A 230 -6.93 6.84 22.17
N SER A 231 -5.97 6.47 23.03
CA SER A 231 -4.55 6.80 22.84
C SER A 231 -3.90 5.82 21.87
N SER A 232 -2.79 6.24 21.25
CA SER A 232 -1.91 5.31 20.53
C SER A 232 -1.33 4.29 21.51
N GLY A 233 -1.40 3.00 21.18
CA GLY A 233 -0.80 1.90 21.94
C GLY A 233 0.67 1.70 21.63
#